data_8cc52ab372a8d2e66c00d5b5dde7edcf
#
_entry.id   8cc52ab372a8d2e66c00d5b5dde7edcf
#
_cell.length_a   1.000
_cell.length_b   1.000
_cell.length_c   1.000
_cell.angle_alpha   90.00
_cell.angle_beta   90.00
_cell.angle_gamma   90.00
#
_symmetry.space_group_name_H-M   'P 1'
#
loop_
_entity.id
_entity.type
_entity.pdbx_description
1 polymer ?
#
loop_
_entity_poly.entity_id
_entity_poly.type
_entity_poly.pdbx_seq_one_letter_code
_entity_poly.pdbx_strand_id
1 'polypeptide(L)'
;MWIAILILTAIGLISGILIWVTNRVLPPEPESLKKAEEISEELPGMNCGACGYPGCFAYGQALAKDKNVFFSNTCATVLQDSDMLAKLEKTLNLKIDKNSMNKKAIIACNGNSQTIGTYLGTGTCKSANKILKGFKTCPYGCLGLGDCVKVCPQNAISIDVEKNIAVIDWDKCNGCGLCVKECPRKIIKLVPANAKIALLCSYESLRDIAGREKCNFGCIKCRKCVKTCENEAITWNKEKSLPEIDYTKCISCDKCVEVCPTKVLKNIKG
;
A
#
# COMPACT_ATOMS: atom_id res chain seq x y z
N MET A 1 37.38 41.14 32.02
CA MET A 1 36.27 41.40 31.07
C MET A 1 36.78 41.58 29.63
N TRP A 2 37.74 42.47 29.37
CA TRP A 2 38.27 42.71 28.01
C TRP A 2 38.94 41.51 27.35
N ILE A 3 39.63 40.64 28.10
CA ILE A 3 40.26 39.41 27.55
C ILE A 3 39.24 38.43 27.02
N ALA A 4 38.10 38.25 27.71
CA ALA A 4 37.02 37.36 27.26
C ALA A 4 36.38 37.86 25.96
N ILE A 5 36.22 39.18 25.81
CA ILE A 5 35.68 39.79 24.58
C ILE A 5 36.66 39.57 23.42
N LEU A 6 37.96 39.76 23.64
CA LEU A 6 38.99 39.53 22.63
C LEU A 6 39.04 38.05 22.16
N ILE A 7 38.90 37.11 23.09
CA ILE A 7 38.89 35.68 22.76
C ILE A 7 37.65 35.33 21.93
N LEU A 8 36.47 35.81 22.33
CA LEU A 8 35.21 35.54 21.60
C LEU A 8 35.22 36.15 20.20
N THR A 9 35.73 37.37 20.04
CA THR A 9 35.85 38.01 18.72
C THR A 9 36.88 37.31 17.83
N ALA A 10 37.99 36.82 18.39
CA ALA A 10 39.00 36.05 17.65
C ALA A 10 38.40 34.70 17.15
N ILE A 11 37.66 33.99 18.01
CA ILE A 11 36.98 32.74 17.64
C ILE A 11 35.95 32.99 16.52
N GLY A 12 35.13 34.05 16.64
CA GLY A 12 34.17 34.45 15.63
C GLY A 12 34.80 34.79 14.28
N LEU A 13 35.91 35.50 14.28
CA LEU A 13 36.66 35.83 13.05
C LEU A 13 37.29 34.60 12.41
N ILE A 14 37.92 33.74 13.20
CA ILE A 14 38.53 32.49 12.71
C ILE A 14 37.47 31.57 12.09
N SER A 15 36.35 31.37 12.79
CA SER A 15 35.25 30.54 12.27
C SER A 15 34.62 31.15 11.02
N GLY A 16 34.43 32.45 10.97
CA GLY A 16 33.92 33.16 9.78
C GLY A 16 34.86 33.03 8.57
N ILE A 17 36.17 33.21 8.79
CA ILE A 17 37.16 33.00 7.72
C ILE A 17 37.20 31.54 7.27
N LEU A 18 37.12 30.60 8.19
CA LEU A 18 37.09 29.15 7.88
C LEU A 18 35.89 28.81 7.02
N ILE A 19 34.70 29.27 7.39
CA ILE A 19 33.46 29.05 6.59
C ILE A 19 33.59 29.73 5.23
N TRP A 20 34.11 30.91 5.13
CA TRP A 20 34.32 31.62 3.88
C TRP A 20 35.27 30.87 2.94
N VAL A 21 36.41 30.40 3.48
CA VAL A 21 37.42 29.62 2.74
C VAL A 21 36.82 28.27 2.29
N THR A 22 36.13 27.56 3.20
CA THR A 22 35.49 26.28 2.84
C THR A 22 34.45 26.46 1.74
N ASN A 23 33.59 27.48 1.79
CA ASN A 23 32.63 27.76 0.72
C ASN A 23 33.29 28.13 -0.63
N ARG A 24 34.49 28.65 -0.63
CA ARG A 24 35.21 29.05 -1.84
C ARG A 24 36.04 27.91 -2.45
N VAL A 25 36.45 26.96 -1.61
CA VAL A 25 37.29 25.81 -2.00
C VAL A 25 36.44 24.58 -2.32
N LEU A 26 35.25 24.47 -1.73
CA LEU A 26 34.32 23.38 -2.05
C LEU A 26 33.90 23.46 -3.54
N PRO A 27 33.99 22.33 -4.26
CA PRO A 27 33.51 22.31 -5.63
C PRO A 27 32.01 22.67 -5.65
N PRO A 28 31.53 23.32 -6.72
CA PRO A 28 30.11 23.62 -6.87
C PRO A 28 29.30 22.33 -6.77
N GLU A 29 28.12 22.43 -6.16
CA GLU A 29 27.22 21.28 -6.00
C GLU A 29 27.04 20.57 -7.34
N PRO A 30 27.15 19.23 -7.37
CA PRO A 30 27.02 18.47 -8.60
C PRO A 30 25.62 18.69 -9.18
N GLU A 31 25.53 18.86 -10.50
CA GLU A 31 24.25 19.07 -11.22
C GLU A 31 23.19 18.03 -10.88
N SER A 32 23.61 16.81 -10.51
CA SER A 32 22.71 15.75 -10.08
C SER A 32 21.99 16.08 -8.77
N LEU A 33 22.59 16.84 -7.87
CA LEU A 33 21.95 17.30 -6.64
C LEU A 33 20.92 18.38 -6.91
N LYS A 34 21.25 19.36 -7.75
CA LYS A 34 20.30 20.42 -8.15
C LYS A 34 19.07 19.83 -8.85
N LYS A 35 19.25 18.88 -9.77
CA LYS A 35 18.13 18.14 -10.36
C LYS A 35 17.33 17.35 -9.34
N ALA A 36 17.98 16.76 -8.35
CA ALA A 36 17.30 16.02 -7.29
C ALA A 36 16.46 16.95 -6.41
N GLU A 37 16.95 18.16 -6.12
CA GLU A 37 16.19 19.19 -5.38
C GLU A 37 14.96 19.62 -6.17
N GLU A 38 15.13 19.99 -7.44
CA GLU A 38 14.05 20.37 -8.35
C GLU A 38 12.96 19.28 -8.42
N ILE A 39 13.35 18.02 -8.62
CA ILE A 39 12.42 16.90 -8.63
C ILE A 39 11.77 16.71 -7.25
N SER A 40 12.51 16.89 -6.15
CA SER A 40 11.98 16.70 -4.80
C SER A 40 10.94 17.76 -4.40
N GLU A 41 11.02 18.96 -4.94
CA GLU A 41 10.02 20.02 -4.75
C GLU A 41 8.69 19.72 -5.46
N GLU A 42 8.74 18.95 -6.55
CA GLU A 42 7.54 18.47 -7.25
C GLU A 42 6.91 17.24 -6.59
N LEU A 43 7.57 16.62 -5.61
CA LEU A 43 7.06 15.48 -4.87
C LEU A 43 6.23 15.94 -3.65
N PRO A 44 5.30 15.09 -3.15
CA PRO A 44 4.35 15.49 -2.10
C PRO A 44 4.96 15.78 -0.72
N GLY A 45 6.25 15.62 -0.51
CA GLY A 45 6.95 15.93 0.75
C GLY A 45 6.56 15.08 1.96
N MET A 46 5.68 14.09 1.79
CA MET A 46 5.14 13.27 2.89
C MET A 46 6.17 12.34 3.55
N ASN A 47 7.29 12.08 2.89
CA ASN A 47 8.37 11.18 3.35
C ASN A 47 7.87 9.82 3.88
N CYS A 48 6.77 9.32 3.34
CA CYS A 48 6.06 8.13 3.83
C CYS A 48 6.75 6.79 3.53
N GLY A 49 7.79 6.78 2.68
CA GLY A 49 8.53 5.57 2.31
C GLY A 49 7.77 4.55 1.46
N ALA A 50 6.55 4.84 1.01
CA ALA A 50 5.72 3.91 0.24
C ALA A 50 6.36 3.49 -1.08
N CYS A 51 7.04 4.41 -1.78
CA CYS A 51 7.81 4.16 -3.00
C CYS A 51 9.07 3.31 -2.79
N GLY A 52 9.43 2.99 -1.53
CA GLY A 52 10.61 2.19 -1.19
C GLY A 52 11.86 3.01 -0.87
N TYR A 53 11.79 4.33 -0.91
CA TYR A 53 12.87 5.25 -0.52
C TYR A 53 12.60 5.86 0.86
N PRO A 54 13.64 6.21 1.63
CA PRO A 54 13.49 6.72 3.00
C PRO A 54 12.83 8.10 3.08
N GLY A 55 12.71 8.82 1.96
CA GLY A 55 12.06 10.13 1.88
C GLY A 55 11.96 10.62 0.45
N CYS A 56 11.21 11.72 0.24
CA CYS A 56 10.97 12.30 -1.08
C CYS A 56 12.27 12.79 -1.72
N PHE A 57 13.19 13.36 -0.96
CA PHE A 57 14.49 13.79 -1.48
C PHE A 57 15.33 12.61 -2.00
N ALA A 58 15.42 11.51 -1.25
CA ALA A 58 16.12 10.30 -1.69
C ALA A 58 15.49 9.68 -2.94
N TYR A 59 14.17 9.77 -3.06
CA TYR A 59 13.45 9.38 -4.26
C TYR A 59 13.74 10.31 -5.43
N GLY A 60 13.77 11.63 -5.21
CA GLY A 60 14.19 12.63 -6.20
C GLY A 60 15.62 12.38 -6.71
N GLN A 61 16.55 12.04 -5.82
CA GLN A 61 17.92 11.65 -6.21
C GLN A 61 17.95 10.40 -7.11
N ALA A 62 17.11 9.41 -6.81
CA ALA A 62 17.02 8.21 -7.64
C ALA A 62 16.44 8.51 -9.02
N LEU A 63 15.39 9.33 -9.09
CA LEU A 63 14.77 9.78 -10.34
C LEU A 63 15.71 10.66 -11.18
N ALA A 64 16.54 11.50 -10.55
CA ALA A 64 17.55 12.31 -11.23
C ALA A 64 18.62 11.46 -11.90
N LYS A 65 18.94 10.29 -11.32
CA LYS A 65 19.91 9.31 -11.88
C LYS A 65 19.28 8.45 -12.98
N ASP A 66 18.10 7.91 -12.72
CA ASP A 66 17.35 7.07 -13.66
C ASP A 66 15.85 7.34 -13.53
N LYS A 67 15.30 8.02 -14.52
CA LYS A 67 13.88 8.33 -14.57
C LYS A 67 12.97 7.09 -14.61
N ASN A 68 13.47 5.93 -15.09
CA ASN A 68 12.71 4.70 -15.16
C ASN A 68 12.41 4.10 -13.76
N VAL A 69 13.09 4.57 -12.73
CA VAL A 69 12.78 4.25 -11.34
C VAL A 69 11.31 4.55 -11.01
N PHE A 70 10.70 5.55 -11.66
CA PHE A 70 9.28 5.86 -11.46
C PHE A 70 8.37 4.67 -11.75
N PHE A 71 8.64 3.87 -12.77
CA PHE A 71 7.80 2.73 -13.14
C PHE A 71 7.94 1.53 -12.19
N SER A 72 9.13 1.34 -11.62
CA SER A 72 9.37 0.27 -10.64
C SER A 72 8.97 0.66 -9.20
N ASN A 73 9.13 1.94 -8.87
CA ASN A 73 8.96 2.50 -7.54
C ASN A 73 7.97 3.69 -7.54
N THR A 74 6.77 3.44 -8.01
CA THR A 74 5.77 4.49 -8.24
C THR A 74 5.36 5.22 -6.97
N CYS A 75 5.35 6.56 -7.01
CA CYS A 75 4.72 7.36 -5.97
C CYS A 75 3.21 7.43 -6.21
N ALA A 76 2.45 6.72 -5.38
CA ALA A 76 1.00 6.65 -5.51
C ALA A 76 0.29 8.00 -5.29
N THR A 77 0.85 8.88 -4.47
CA THR A 77 0.30 10.22 -4.24
C THR A 77 0.43 11.09 -5.48
N VAL A 78 1.59 11.04 -6.16
CA VAL A 78 1.80 11.75 -7.42
C VAL A 78 0.84 11.27 -8.50
N LEU A 79 0.58 9.96 -8.59
CA LEU A 79 -0.38 9.41 -9.57
C LEU A 79 -1.80 9.91 -9.38
N GLN A 80 -2.19 10.28 -8.17
CA GLN A 80 -3.56 10.79 -7.90
C GLN A 80 -3.71 12.27 -8.17
N ASP A 81 -2.66 13.04 -7.96
CA ASP A 81 -2.63 14.47 -8.21
C ASP A 81 -2.23 14.73 -9.67
N SER A 82 -3.17 15.22 -10.46
CA SER A 82 -2.94 15.44 -11.89
C SER A 82 -1.93 16.58 -12.16
N ASP A 83 -1.88 17.57 -11.26
CA ASP A 83 -0.98 18.72 -11.42
C ASP A 83 0.46 18.34 -11.06
N MET A 84 0.64 17.58 -9.96
CA MET A 84 1.95 17.01 -9.60
C MET A 84 2.46 16.06 -10.69
N LEU A 85 1.57 15.21 -11.21
CA LEU A 85 1.93 14.27 -12.28
C LEU A 85 2.40 15.00 -13.52
N ALA A 86 1.65 16.03 -13.98
CA ALA A 86 1.99 16.78 -15.17
C ALA A 86 3.33 17.53 -15.03
N LYS A 87 3.61 18.09 -13.85
CA LYS A 87 4.90 18.72 -13.53
C LYS A 87 6.04 17.70 -13.64
N LEU A 88 5.90 16.58 -12.94
CA LEU A 88 6.91 15.53 -12.92
C LEU A 88 7.13 14.90 -14.31
N GLU A 89 6.08 14.70 -15.12
CA GLU A 89 6.19 14.26 -16.53
C GLU A 89 7.04 15.21 -17.37
N LYS A 90 6.85 16.52 -17.18
CA LYS A 90 7.62 17.56 -17.89
C LYS A 90 9.07 17.55 -17.45
N THR A 91 9.36 17.53 -16.15
CA THR A 91 10.72 17.57 -15.59
C THR A 91 11.51 16.31 -15.93
N LEU A 92 10.87 15.14 -15.87
CA LEU A 92 11.50 13.86 -16.22
C LEU A 92 11.48 13.54 -17.72
N ASN A 93 10.75 14.34 -18.52
CA ASN A 93 10.48 14.05 -19.94
C ASN A 93 10.01 12.59 -20.12
N LEU A 94 8.93 12.22 -19.38
CA LEU A 94 8.28 10.91 -19.40
C LEU A 94 6.80 11.09 -19.74
N LYS A 95 6.21 10.06 -20.35
CA LYS A 95 4.75 9.91 -20.46
C LYS A 95 4.32 8.78 -19.54
N ILE A 96 3.43 9.07 -18.59
CA ILE A 96 2.97 8.14 -17.57
C ILE A 96 1.50 7.82 -17.82
N ASP A 97 1.20 6.54 -18.08
CA ASP A 97 -0.20 6.11 -18.15
C ASP A 97 -0.76 5.94 -16.74
N LYS A 98 -1.44 6.98 -16.26
CA LYS A 98 -2.10 7.01 -14.96
C LYS A 98 -3.05 5.83 -14.74
N ASN A 99 -3.77 5.41 -15.78
CA ASN A 99 -4.81 4.39 -15.64
C ASN A 99 -4.23 3.00 -15.40
N SER A 100 -3.14 2.65 -16.07
CA SER A 100 -2.48 1.34 -15.90
C SER A 100 -1.76 1.22 -14.56
N MET A 101 -1.28 2.33 -14.00
CA MET A 101 -0.48 2.35 -12.78
C MET A 101 -1.30 2.60 -11.51
N ASN A 102 -2.49 3.19 -11.63
CA ASN A 102 -3.33 3.51 -10.47
C ASN A 102 -3.94 2.24 -9.85
N LYS A 103 -3.65 2.02 -8.57
CA LYS A 103 -4.12 0.86 -7.81
C LYS A 103 -4.86 1.31 -6.56
N LYS A 104 -5.71 0.44 -6.05
CA LYS A 104 -6.42 0.61 -4.77
C LYS A 104 -6.27 -0.66 -3.94
N ALA A 105 -6.27 -0.53 -2.63
CA ALA A 105 -6.18 -1.69 -1.75
C ALA A 105 -7.55 -2.32 -1.51
N ILE A 106 -7.57 -3.64 -1.32
CA ILE A 106 -8.74 -4.40 -0.87
C ILE A 106 -8.35 -5.32 0.28
N ILE A 107 -9.31 -5.62 1.15
CA ILE A 107 -9.14 -6.60 2.23
C ILE A 107 -9.76 -7.93 1.76
N ALA A 108 -8.93 -8.94 1.53
CA ALA A 108 -9.40 -10.27 1.13
C ALA A 108 -9.94 -11.07 2.34
N CYS A 109 -10.92 -10.49 3.03
CA CYS A 109 -11.66 -11.10 4.14
C CYS A 109 -13.08 -10.49 4.20
N ASN A 110 -14.10 -11.34 4.17
CA ASN A 110 -15.50 -10.91 4.22
C ASN A 110 -16.05 -10.74 5.65
N GLY A 111 -15.24 -10.99 6.66
CA GLY A 111 -15.58 -10.80 8.08
C GLY A 111 -16.09 -12.05 8.79
N ASN A 112 -16.48 -11.86 10.06
CA ASN A 112 -17.23 -12.80 10.91
C ASN A 112 -16.62 -14.19 11.14
N SER A 113 -15.29 -14.37 11.07
CA SER A 113 -14.72 -15.60 11.58
C SER A 113 -14.81 -15.63 13.12
N GLN A 114 -15.24 -16.75 13.67
CA GLN A 114 -15.34 -16.94 15.12
C GLN A 114 -13.97 -16.77 15.79
N THR A 115 -13.98 -16.39 17.05
CA THR A 115 -12.78 -16.33 17.89
C THR A 115 -12.62 -17.63 18.68
N ILE A 116 -11.38 -18.10 18.84
CA ILE A 116 -11.04 -19.26 19.68
C ILE A 116 -10.83 -18.88 21.15
N GLY A 117 -10.76 -17.59 21.44
CA GLY A 117 -10.56 -17.06 22.79
C GLY A 117 -10.34 -15.57 22.77
N THR A 118 -10.17 -14.97 23.96
CA THR A 118 -9.87 -13.56 24.13
C THR A 118 -8.37 -13.33 24.04
N TYR A 119 -7.94 -12.42 23.17
CA TYR A 119 -6.55 -12.02 23.06
C TYR A 119 -6.23 -10.89 24.06
N LEU A 120 -5.38 -11.18 25.04
CA LEU A 120 -4.96 -10.25 26.08
C LEU A 120 -3.56 -9.66 25.86
N GLY A 121 -3.03 -9.74 24.65
CA GLY A 121 -1.69 -9.24 24.31
C GLY A 121 -1.65 -7.75 23.91
N THR A 122 -0.58 -7.35 23.26
CA THR A 122 -0.22 -5.94 22.95
C THR A 122 -1.12 -5.25 21.90
N GLY A 123 -2.30 -5.71 21.61
CA GLY A 123 -3.27 -5.06 20.74
C GLY A 123 -2.79 -4.81 19.29
N THR A 124 -1.81 -5.59 18.78
CA THR A 124 -1.32 -5.50 17.42
C THR A 124 -1.53 -6.78 16.62
N CYS A 125 -1.80 -6.66 15.32
CA CYS A 125 -1.95 -7.82 14.44
C CYS A 125 -0.65 -8.64 14.36
N LYS A 126 0.50 -7.97 14.37
CA LYS A 126 1.81 -8.63 14.33
C LYS A 126 2.04 -9.51 15.55
N SER A 127 1.77 -9.01 16.74
CA SER A 127 1.93 -9.78 17.98
C SER A 127 0.92 -10.92 18.07
N ALA A 128 -0.35 -10.65 17.78
CA ALA A 128 -1.39 -11.67 17.79
C ALA A 128 -1.13 -12.80 16.79
N ASN A 129 -0.59 -12.47 15.60
CA ASN A 129 -0.30 -13.47 14.56
C ASN A 129 0.86 -14.42 14.94
N LYS A 130 1.77 -13.99 15.82
CA LYS A 130 2.86 -14.85 16.33
C LYS A 130 2.36 -15.93 17.29
N ILE A 131 1.24 -15.70 17.97
CA ILE A 131 0.66 -16.64 18.93
C ILE A 131 -0.39 -17.48 18.20
N LEU A 132 -0.09 -18.75 17.93
CA LEU A 132 -0.96 -19.73 17.27
C LEU A 132 -1.65 -19.21 15.99
N LYS A 133 -0.97 -18.35 15.24
CA LYS A 133 -1.53 -17.64 14.09
C LYS A 133 -2.79 -16.80 14.42
N GLY A 134 -2.86 -16.26 15.66
CA GLY A 134 -3.93 -15.38 16.13
C GLY A 134 -5.13 -16.09 16.75
N PHE A 135 -6.06 -15.30 17.25
CA PHE A 135 -7.19 -15.73 18.08
C PHE A 135 -8.49 -16.01 17.30
N LYS A 136 -8.45 -15.93 15.96
CA LYS A 136 -9.60 -16.26 15.09
C LYS A 136 -9.47 -17.67 14.52
N THR A 137 -10.60 -18.36 14.37
CA THR A 137 -10.65 -19.71 13.81
C THR A 137 -10.13 -19.80 12.38
N CYS A 138 -10.31 -18.73 11.57
CA CYS A 138 -9.76 -18.67 10.24
C CYS A 138 -8.29 -18.18 10.26
N PRO A 139 -7.31 -19.04 9.92
CA PRO A 139 -5.89 -18.65 9.92
C PRO A 139 -5.53 -17.61 8.84
N TYR A 140 -6.42 -17.39 7.87
CA TYR A 140 -6.30 -16.41 6.79
C TYR A 140 -7.21 -15.18 7.00
N GLY A 141 -7.95 -15.10 8.09
CA GLY A 141 -8.90 -14.01 8.36
C GLY A 141 -8.23 -12.74 8.88
N CYS A 142 -8.87 -11.59 8.71
CA CYS A 142 -8.46 -10.34 9.34
C CYS A 142 -8.53 -10.46 10.86
N LEU A 143 -7.50 -10.00 11.58
CA LEU A 143 -7.49 -9.99 13.04
C LEU A 143 -8.25 -8.81 13.66
N GLY A 144 -8.46 -7.73 12.89
CA GLY A 144 -9.23 -6.58 13.35
C GLY A 144 -8.51 -5.64 14.34
N LEU A 145 -7.18 -5.81 14.57
CA LEU A 145 -6.44 -5.02 15.58
C LEU A 145 -5.82 -3.71 15.03
N GLY A 146 -6.00 -3.39 13.74
CA GLY A 146 -5.77 -2.06 13.22
C GLY A 146 -4.32 -1.68 12.88
N ASP A 147 -3.36 -2.62 12.75
CA ASP A 147 -2.00 -2.28 12.32
C ASP A 147 -1.99 -1.55 10.97
N CYS A 148 -2.84 -1.98 10.02
CA CYS A 148 -3.02 -1.34 8.72
C CYS A 148 -3.63 0.06 8.80
N VAL A 149 -4.46 0.34 9.82
CA VAL A 149 -5.04 1.66 10.07
C VAL A 149 -3.95 2.65 10.45
N LYS A 150 -3.06 2.25 11.38
CA LYS A 150 -1.99 3.10 11.91
C LYS A 150 -0.98 3.56 10.86
N VAL A 151 -0.74 2.72 9.84
CA VAL A 151 0.25 3.03 8.78
C VAL A 151 -0.36 3.71 7.56
N CYS A 152 -1.68 3.96 7.55
CA CYS A 152 -2.34 4.58 6.40
C CYS A 152 -2.21 6.10 6.43
N PRO A 153 -1.40 6.73 5.56
CA PRO A 153 -1.20 8.18 5.55
C PRO A 153 -2.44 8.94 5.06
N GLN A 154 -3.35 8.25 4.37
CA GLN A 154 -4.59 8.84 3.83
C GLN A 154 -5.80 8.65 4.76
N ASN A 155 -5.62 8.04 5.94
CA ASN A 155 -6.72 7.67 6.83
C ASN A 155 -7.87 6.93 6.11
N ALA A 156 -7.52 6.14 5.09
CA ALA A 156 -8.45 5.42 4.24
C ALA A 156 -8.89 4.08 4.82
N ILE A 157 -8.39 3.67 5.99
CA ILE A 157 -8.68 2.37 6.58
C ILE A 157 -9.29 2.57 7.96
N SER A 158 -10.39 1.89 8.23
CA SER A 158 -11.04 1.82 9.54
C SER A 158 -11.32 0.37 9.93
N ILE A 159 -11.72 0.15 11.18
CA ILE A 159 -12.18 -1.17 11.64
C ILE A 159 -13.70 -1.17 11.70
N ASP A 160 -14.33 -2.07 10.94
CA ASP A 160 -15.73 -2.39 11.08
C ASP A 160 -15.88 -3.23 12.37
N VAL A 161 -16.53 -2.64 13.38
CA VAL A 161 -16.64 -3.24 14.72
C VAL A 161 -17.56 -4.46 14.69
N GLU A 162 -18.61 -4.45 13.88
CA GLU A 162 -19.58 -5.55 13.80
C GLU A 162 -18.95 -6.78 13.16
N LYS A 163 -18.21 -6.59 12.06
CA LYS A 163 -17.52 -7.68 11.36
C LYS A 163 -16.14 -7.98 11.93
N ASN A 164 -15.64 -7.11 12.79
CA ASN A 164 -14.29 -7.17 13.36
C ASN A 164 -13.20 -7.39 12.29
N ILE A 165 -13.23 -6.58 11.24
CA ILE A 165 -12.27 -6.55 10.14
C ILE A 165 -11.91 -5.11 9.76
N ALA A 166 -10.76 -4.95 9.12
CA ALA A 166 -10.45 -3.68 8.46
C ALA A 166 -11.32 -3.50 7.20
N VAL A 167 -11.74 -2.27 6.94
CA VAL A 167 -12.44 -1.85 5.72
C VAL A 167 -11.69 -0.67 5.10
N ILE A 168 -11.76 -0.53 3.79
CA ILE A 168 -11.03 0.50 3.05
C ILE A 168 -12.03 1.43 2.37
N ASP A 169 -11.89 2.72 2.64
CA ASP A 169 -12.53 3.80 1.90
C ASP A 169 -11.76 3.98 0.57
N TRP A 170 -12.41 3.60 -0.52
CA TRP A 170 -11.79 3.63 -1.84
C TRP A 170 -11.56 5.04 -2.37
N ASP A 171 -12.34 6.01 -1.96
CA ASP A 171 -12.19 7.39 -2.40
C ASP A 171 -10.93 8.01 -1.81
N LYS A 172 -10.63 7.69 -0.55
CA LYS A 172 -9.42 8.15 0.15
C LYS A 172 -8.17 7.33 -0.17
N CYS A 173 -8.32 6.05 -0.57
CA CYS A 173 -7.19 5.17 -0.80
C CYS A 173 -6.38 5.58 -2.03
N ASN A 174 -5.09 5.85 -1.89
CA ASN A 174 -4.19 6.15 -3.00
C ASN A 174 -3.38 4.94 -3.51
N GLY A 175 -3.58 3.74 -2.94
CA GLY A 175 -2.91 2.51 -3.40
C GLY A 175 -1.41 2.42 -3.06
N CYS A 176 -0.92 3.18 -2.09
CA CYS A 176 0.51 3.23 -1.73
C CYS A 176 1.11 1.90 -1.23
N GLY A 177 0.28 0.92 -0.85
CA GLY A 177 0.72 -0.42 -0.47
C GLY A 177 1.34 -0.55 0.93
N LEU A 178 1.41 0.50 1.77
CA LEU A 178 1.94 0.41 3.13
C LEU A 178 1.17 -0.60 3.98
N CYS A 179 -0.16 -0.61 3.87
CA CYS A 179 -1.02 -1.58 4.55
C CYS A 179 -0.78 -3.03 4.10
N VAL A 180 -0.38 -3.25 2.85
CA VAL A 180 -0.03 -4.57 2.32
C VAL A 180 1.23 -5.10 2.99
N LYS A 181 2.27 -4.24 3.12
CA LYS A 181 3.54 -4.56 3.80
C LYS A 181 3.33 -4.81 5.30
N GLU A 182 2.42 -4.05 5.91
CA GLU A 182 2.15 -4.11 7.36
C GLU A 182 1.35 -5.34 7.78
N CYS A 183 0.47 -5.86 6.91
CA CYS A 183 -0.43 -6.95 7.26
C CYS A 183 0.30 -8.29 7.45
N PRO A 184 0.37 -8.86 8.68
CA PRO A 184 1.08 -10.12 8.93
C PRO A 184 0.38 -11.33 8.29
N ARG A 185 -0.91 -11.20 7.95
CA ARG A 185 -1.72 -12.22 7.28
C ARG A 185 -1.68 -12.12 5.76
N LYS A 186 -1.06 -11.07 5.19
CA LYS A 186 -0.94 -10.83 3.73
C LYS A 186 -2.29 -10.89 3.00
N ILE A 187 -3.36 -10.46 3.67
CA ILE A 187 -4.72 -10.46 3.12
C ILE A 187 -5.11 -9.16 2.43
N ILE A 188 -4.26 -8.14 2.50
CA ILE A 188 -4.47 -6.89 1.79
C ILE A 188 -3.79 -7.01 0.44
N LYS A 189 -4.54 -6.73 -0.63
CA LYS A 189 -4.08 -6.84 -2.01
C LYS A 189 -4.29 -5.51 -2.72
N LEU A 190 -3.43 -5.20 -3.68
CA LEU A 190 -3.63 -4.08 -4.59
C LEU A 190 -4.32 -4.58 -5.85
N VAL A 191 -5.38 -3.90 -6.25
CA VAL A 191 -6.10 -4.14 -7.50
C VAL A 191 -6.14 -2.85 -8.33
N PRO A 192 -6.31 -2.92 -9.65
CA PRO A 192 -6.45 -1.72 -10.47
C PRO A 192 -7.59 -0.81 -9.97
N ALA A 193 -7.42 0.50 -10.04
CA ALA A 193 -8.40 1.46 -9.55
C ALA A 193 -9.73 1.43 -10.33
N ASN A 194 -9.72 0.90 -11.54
CA ASN A 194 -10.92 0.67 -12.37
C ASN A 194 -11.63 -0.66 -12.05
N ALA A 195 -11.05 -1.52 -11.20
CA ALA A 195 -11.68 -2.77 -10.80
C ALA A 195 -13.02 -2.48 -10.09
N LYS A 196 -14.07 -3.21 -10.47
CA LYS A 196 -15.38 -3.13 -9.81
C LYS A 196 -15.65 -4.34 -8.92
N ILE A 197 -15.03 -5.47 -9.23
CA ILE A 197 -15.29 -6.74 -8.54
C ILE A 197 -14.02 -7.20 -7.84
N ALA A 198 -14.15 -7.69 -6.61
CA ALA A 198 -13.05 -8.29 -5.87
C ALA A 198 -13.46 -9.57 -5.14
N LEU A 199 -12.50 -10.48 -4.97
CA LEU A 199 -12.62 -11.66 -4.11
C LEU A 199 -12.23 -11.30 -2.67
N LEU A 200 -13.20 -11.33 -1.76
CA LEU A 200 -12.99 -11.02 -0.34
C LEU A 200 -12.74 -12.29 0.49
N CYS A 201 -11.80 -13.13 0.05
CA CYS A 201 -11.37 -14.32 0.76
C CYS A 201 -9.94 -14.68 0.37
N SER A 202 -9.11 -15.02 1.36
CA SER A 202 -7.73 -15.49 1.19
C SER A 202 -7.47 -16.87 1.77
N TYR A 203 -8.52 -17.68 1.96
CA TYR A 203 -8.40 -19.03 2.51
C TYR A 203 -7.89 -20.02 1.46
N GLU A 204 -6.61 -20.37 1.53
CA GLU A 204 -5.88 -21.14 0.51
C GLU A 204 -5.94 -22.67 0.68
N SER A 205 -6.35 -23.19 1.86
CA SER A 205 -6.34 -24.64 2.12
C SER A 205 -7.53 -25.36 1.47
N LEU A 206 -7.26 -26.52 0.84
CA LEU A 206 -8.29 -27.47 0.37
C LEU A 206 -8.76 -28.44 1.45
N ARG A 207 -7.86 -28.72 2.42
CA ARG A 207 -8.03 -29.86 3.33
C ARG A 207 -9.07 -29.67 4.43
N ASP A 208 -9.42 -28.43 4.72
CA ASP A 208 -10.39 -28.14 5.77
C ASP A 208 -11.74 -27.73 5.18
N ILE A 209 -12.49 -28.70 4.70
CA ILE A 209 -13.95 -28.58 4.62
C ILE A 209 -14.52 -28.25 6.02
N ALA A 210 -13.90 -28.76 7.10
CA ALA A 210 -14.11 -28.34 8.48
C ALA A 210 -13.85 -26.86 8.76
N GLY A 211 -13.02 -26.17 7.96
CA GLY A 211 -12.89 -24.70 7.99
C GLY A 211 -14.18 -23.96 7.59
N ARG A 212 -15.15 -24.62 6.97
CA ARG A 212 -16.49 -24.05 6.71
C ARG A 212 -17.29 -23.87 8.01
N GLU A 213 -17.16 -24.76 8.96
CA GLU A 213 -17.80 -24.62 10.28
C GLU A 213 -17.29 -23.40 11.03
N LYS A 214 -16.10 -22.92 10.66
CA LYS A 214 -15.40 -21.81 11.30
C LYS A 214 -15.53 -20.46 10.56
N CYS A 215 -15.97 -20.46 9.30
CA CYS A 215 -16.16 -19.24 8.50
C CYS A 215 -17.29 -19.41 7.46
N ASN A 216 -18.49 -19.00 7.84
CA ASN A 216 -19.68 -19.07 6.96
C ASN A 216 -19.62 -18.05 5.80
N PHE A 217 -18.68 -17.12 5.82
CA PHE A 217 -18.55 -16.00 4.88
C PHE A 217 -17.40 -16.16 3.88
N GLY A 218 -16.67 -17.27 3.95
CA GLY A 218 -15.52 -17.55 3.09
C GLY A 218 -15.89 -18.23 1.76
N CYS A 219 -14.92 -18.33 0.86
CA CYS A 219 -15.06 -19.04 -0.40
C CYS A 219 -15.23 -20.55 -0.16
N ILE A 220 -16.34 -21.12 -0.62
CA ILE A 220 -16.63 -22.57 -0.53
C ILE A 220 -16.02 -23.37 -1.68
N LYS A 221 -15.24 -22.75 -2.54
CA LYS A 221 -14.47 -23.38 -3.64
C LYS A 221 -15.34 -24.13 -4.67
N CYS A 222 -16.60 -23.70 -4.85
CA CYS A 222 -17.56 -24.32 -5.75
C CYS A 222 -17.29 -24.06 -7.24
N ARG A 223 -16.36 -23.14 -7.56
CA ARG A 223 -15.97 -22.74 -8.93
C ARG A 223 -17.10 -22.22 -9.83
N LYS A 224 -18.29 -21.91 -9.28
CA LYS A 224 -19.39 -21.37 -10.08
C LYS A 224 -19.00 -20.09 -10.81
N CYS A 225 -18.27 -19.18 -10.12
CA CYS A 225 -17.79 -17.93 -10.71
C CYS A 225 -16.86 -18.13 -11.91
N VAL A 226 -16.02 -19.18 -11.89
CA VAL A 226 -15.14 -19.53 -13.02
C VAL A 226 -15.98 -20.01 -14.22
N LYS A 227 -16.97 -20.88 -13.96
CA LYS A 227 -17.83 -21.44 -15.03
C LYS A 227 -18.77 -20.40 -15.65
N THR A 228 -19.17 -19.39 -14.88
CA THR A 228 -20.12 -18.36 -15.33
C THR A 228 -19.43 -17.19 -16.06
N CYS A 229 -18.09 -17.08 -15.97
CA CYS A 229 -17.36 -15.98 -16.59
C CYS A 229 -17.16 -16.22 -18.09
N GLU A 230 -18.01 -15.62 -18.92
CA GLU A 230 -17.97 -15.75 -20.39
C GLU A 230 -16.68 -15.16 -21.00
N ASN A 231 -16.10 -14.13 -20.35
CA ASN A 231 -14.87 -13.49 -20.81
C ASN A 231 -13.59 -14.18 -20.32
N GLU A 232 -13.70 -15.34 -19.66
CA GLU A 232 -12.58 -16.08 -19.08
C GLU A 232 -11.68 -15.22 -18.16
N ALA A 233 -12.26 -14.15 -17.59
CA ALA A 233 -11.56 -13.24 -16.69
C ALA A 233 -11.35 -13.85 -15.30
N ILE A 234 -12.00 -14.96 -14.96
CA ILE A 234 -11.83 -15.64 -13.68
C ILE A 234 -11.27 -17.03 -13.93
N THR A 235 -10.06 -17.26 -13.45
CA THR A 235 -9.37 -18.55 -13.54
C THR A 235 -9.26 -19.20 -12.17
N TRP A 236 -9.05 -20.52 -12.16
CA TRP A 236 -8.86 -21.26 -10.91
C TRP A 236 -7.37 -21.44 -10.64
N ASN A 237 -6.86 -20.77 -9.61
CA ASN A 237 -5.50 -21.04 -9.14
C ASN A 237 -5.47 -22.33 -8.32
N LYS A 238 -4.75 -23.35 -8.84
CA LYS A 238 -4.67 -24.67 -8.21
C LYS A 238 -3.85 -24.65 -6.92
N GLU A 239 -2.81 -23.83 -6.85
CA GLU A 239 -1.90 -23.74 -5.68
C GLU A 239 -2.62 -23.11 -4.50
N LYS A 240 -3.28 -21.98 -4.71
CA LYS A 240 -4.04 -21.26 -3.68
C LYS A 240 -5.44 -21.85 -3.45
N SER A 241 -5.91 -22.68 -4.36
CA SER A 241 -7.28 -23.20 -4.36
C SER A 241 -8.34 -22.10 -4.26
N LEU A 242 -8.14 -21.02 -4.99
CA LEU A 242 -9.01 -19.84 -5.05
C LEU A 242 -9.18 -19.36 -6.49
N PRO A 243 -10.30 -18.69 -6.81
CA PRO A 243 -10.43 -17.99 -8.07
C PRO A 243 -9.52 -16.78 -8.09
N GLU A 244 -8.87 -16.52 -9.21
CA GLU A 244 -8.13 -15.30 -9.50
C GLU A 244 -8.82 -14.53 -10.62
N ILE A 245 -8.86 -13.19 -10.48
CA ILE A 245 -9.51 -12.29 -11.43
C ILE A 245 -8.44 -11.60 -12.25
N ASP A 246 -8.50 -11.78 -13.56
CA ASP A 246 -7.75 -11.00 -14.54
C ASP A 246 -8.53 -9.71 -14.85
N TYR A 247 -8.09 -8.62 -14.28
CA TYR A 247 -8.73 -7.33 -14.44
C TYR A 247 -8.55 -6.72 -15.84
N THR A 248 -7.68 -7.26 -16.68
CA THR A 248 -7.53 -6.83 -18.08
C THR A 248 -8.65 -7.39 -18.97
N LYS A 249 -9.19 -8.57 -18.60
CA LYS A 249 -10.29 -9.24 -19.30
C LYS A 249 -11.65 -8.97 -18.66
N CYS A 250 -11.68 -8.50 -17.40
CA CYS A 250 -12.92 -8.34 -16.65
C CYS A 250 -13.72 -7.12 -17.13
N ILE A 251 -14.91 -7.34 -17.67
CA ILE A 251 -15.84 -6.30 -18.11
C ILE A 251 -16.81 -5.83 -17.03
N SER A 252 -16.68 -6.33 -15.81
CA SER A 252 -17.50 -5.93 -14.64
C SER A 252 -19.02 -6.16 -14.84
N CYS A 253 -19.40 -7.30 -15.40
CA CYS A 253 -20.81 -7.66 -15.68
C CYS A 253 -21.59 -8.19 -14.46
N ASP A 254 -20.98 -8.29 -13.28
CA ASP A 254 -21.53 -8.77 -11.99
C ASP A 254 -22.08 -10.23 -11.98
N LYS A 255 -22.13 -10.97 -13.07
CA LYS A 255 -22.62 -12.37 -13.13
C LYS A 255 -21.94 -13.28 -12.09
N CYS A 256 -20.63 -13.12 -11.85
CA CYS A 256 -19.88 -13.88 -10.85
C CYS A 256 -20.26 -13.52 -9.41
N VAL A 257 -20.71 -12.30 -9.15
CA VAL A 257 -21.22 -11.84 -7.86
C VAL A 257 -22.58 -12.46 -7.56
N GLU A 258 -23.46 -12.48 -8.55
CA GLU A 258 -24.82 -13.04 -8.44
C GLU A 258 -24.80 -14.53 -8.12
N VAL A 259 -23.97 -15.31 -8.84
CA VAL A 259 -23.90 -16.77 -8.66
C VAL A 259 -23.11 -17.21 -7.44
N CYS A 260 -22.46 -16.28 -6.72
CA CYS A 260 -21.63 -16.60 -5.57
C CYS A 260 -22.50 -16.91 -4.32
N PRO A 261 -22.56 -18.17 -3.84
CA PRO A 261 -23.47 -18.54 -2.75
C PRO A 261 -23.13 -17.84 -1.42
N THR A 262 -21.84 -17.60 -1.17
CA THR A 262 -21.33 -16.99 0.07
C THR A 262 -21.06 -15.49 -0.08
N LYS A 263 -21.37 -14.92 -1.25
CA LYS A 263 -21.19 -13.48 -1.51
C LYS A 263 -19.78 -12.97 -1.18
N VAL A 264 -18.74 -13.79 -1.42
CA VAL A 264 -17.33 -13.37 -1.26
C VAL A 264 -16.78 -12.63 -2.47
N LEU A 265 -17.42 -12.78 -3.64
CA LEU A 265 -17.23 -11.87 -4.76
C LEU A 265 -18.19 -10.71 -4.57
N LYS A 266 -17.65 -9.51 -4.52
CA LYS A 266 -18.45 -8.29 -4.30
C LYS A 266 -18.07 -7.22 -5.29
N ASN A 267 -19.06 -6.40 -5.62
CA ASN A 267 -18.79 -5.09 -6.19
C ASN A 267 -18.20 -4.20 -5.09
N ILE A 268 -17.07 -3.57 -5.38
CA ILE A 268 -16.28 -2.77 -4.43
C ILE A 268 -16.40 -1.27 -4.68
N LYS A 269 -17.17 -0.89 -5.69
CA LYS A 269 -17.49 0.51 -6.04
C LYS A 269 -18.98 0.85 -5.81
N GLY A 270 -19.71 -0.04 -5.14
CA GLY A 270 -21.13 0.18 -4.82
C GLY A 270 -21.32 0.91 -3.49
#